data_ae6f9c075131645f9a88d70d757abb2f
#
_entry.id   ae6f9c075131645f9a88d70d757abb2f
#
_cell.length_a   1.000
_cell.length_b   1.000
_cell.length_c   1.000
_cell.angle_alpha   90.00
_cell.angle_beta   90.00
_cell.angle_gamma   90.00
#
_symmetry.space_group_name_H-M   'P 1'
#
loop_
_entity.id
_entity.type
_entity.pdbx_description
1 polymer ?
#
loop_
_entity_poly.entity_id
_entity_poly.type
_entity_poly.pdbx_seq_one_letter_code
_entity_poly.pdbx_strand_id
1 'polypeptide(L)'
;ILFRLVGSEMCIRDRDIQCVACSAIGPCMLPVDQNGNPLMNGVLYGVDTRSHEEIDILNSNIGEDKILEMCGNSLTSQSVGPKILWLKRNKPEIFEQTAKILTSTSFIVHKLTENFVIDHYTAANFSPLYNIHTQNWSDELTKDIISIDYLPTLKWSTELAGTITEKAASETGLPKGIPVTTGTIDAAAEAISIGLSNEGDTMCMYGSTIFMISLTRK
;
A
#
# COMPACT_ATOMS: atom_id res chain seq x y z
N ILE A 1 13.15 3.64 27.77
CA ILE A 1 13.83 3.28 26.52
C ILE A 1 13.52 4.37 25.53
N LEU A 2 14.52 5.20 25.22
CA LEU A 2 14.41 6.22 24.18
C LEU A 2 14.33 5.49 22.85
N PHE A 3 13.18 5.53 22.20
CA PHE A 3 13.02 5.10 20.82
C PHE A 3 13.64 6.16 19.88
N ARG A 4 14.96 6.14 19.79
CA ARG A 4 15.68 6.90 18.78
C ARG A 4 16.10 5.95 17.67
N LEU A 5 15.80 6.32 16.43
CA LEU A 5 16.26 5.60 15.26
C LEU A 5 17.79 5.56 15.29
N VAL A 6 18.35 4.36 15.35
CA VAL A 6 19.81 4.15 15.28
C VAL A 6 20.32 4.78 13.97
N GLY A 7 21.19 5.77 14.09
CA GLY A 7 21.75 6.50 12.95
C GLY A 7 21.31 7.95 12.81
N SER A 8 20.14 8.35 13.35
CA SER A 8 19.69 9.75 13.27
C SER A 8 20.44 10.68 14.22
N GLU A 9 20.96 10.16 15.33
CA GLU A 9 21.64 10.97 16.34
C GLU A 9 23.03 11.50 15.94
N MET A 10 23.69 10.83 15.00
CA MET A 10 25.09 11.18 14.68
C MET A 10 25.25 12.24 13.61
N CYS A 11 24.22 12.52 12.77
CA CYS A 11 24.39 13.38 11.60
C CYS A 11 23.28 14.40 11.36
N ILE A 12 22.07 14.27 11.96
CA ILE A 12 20.93 15.12 11.65
C ILE A 12 20.33 15.69 12.94
N ARG A 13 20.12 17.00 12.97
CA ARG A 13 19.29 17.63 13.99
C ARG A 13 17.84 17.55 13.51
N ASP A 14 16.94 17.09 14.34
CA ASP A 14 15.52 16.93 13.99
C ASP A 14 14.93 18.20 13.34
N ARG A 15 15.33 19.37 13.82
CA ARG A 15 14.93 20.67 13.26
C ARG A 15 15.46 20.96 11.84
N ASP A 16 16.44 20.20 11.36
CA ASP A 16 17.03 20.38 10.04
C ASP A 16 16.37 19.47 8.99
N ILE A 17 15.42 18.59 9.42
CA ILE A 17 14.63 17.73 8.54
C ILE A 17 13.62 18.60 7.79
N GLN A 18 13.62 18.53 6.46
CA GLN A 18 12.77 19.36 5.61
C GLN A 18 11.68 18.59 4.88
N CYS A 19 11.78 17.27 4.81
CA CYS A 19 10.80 16.40 4.14
C CYS A 19 10.86 14.98 4.71
N VAL A 20 9.76 14.27 4.67
CA VAL A 20 9.66 12.86 5.05
C VAL A 20 9.10 12.05 3.89
N ALA A 21 9.72 10.91 3.60
CA ALA A 21 9.20 9.88 2.71
C ALA A 21 9.13 8.56 3.48
N CYS A 22 8.05 7.80 3.27
CA CYS A 22 7.84 6.52 3.92
C CYS A 22 7.94 5.38 2.92
N SER A 23 8.57 4.29 3.35
CA SER A 23 8.55 3.01 2.64
C SER A 23 8.38 1.89 3.66
N ALA A 24 7.51 0.94 3.35
CA ALA A 24 7.23 -0.18 4.25
C ALA A 24 6.83 -1.43 3.47
N ILE A 25 6.78 -2.55 4.19
CA ILE A 25 6.42 -3.85 3.62
C ILE A 25 5.05 -3.78 2.91
N GLY A 26 4.93 -4.44 1.77
CA GLY A 26 3.67 -4.53 1.02
C GLY A 26 3.68 -5.58 -0.08
N PRO A 27 2.51 -5.85 -0.66
CA PRO A 27 1.19 -5.29 -0.31
C PRO A 27 0.58 -5.95 0.95
N CYS A 28 0.01 -5.14 1.82
CA CYS A 28 -0.70 -5.59 3.02
C CYS A 28 -2.13 -5.05 3.02
N MET A 29 -3.02 -5.70 3.75
CA MET A 29 -4.39 -5.22 3.96
C MET A 29 -4.59 -4.88 5.44
N LEU A 30 -4.91 -3.63 5.74
CA LEU A 30 -5.21 -3.14 7.09
C LEU A 30 -6.53 -2.36 7.07
N PRO A 31 -7.63 -2.93 7.60
CA PRO A 31 -8.86 -2.19 7.79
C PRO A 31 -8.72 -1.24 8.97
N VAL A 32 -9.11 0.02 8.76
CA VAL A 32 -9.09 1.07 9.79
C VAL A 32 -10.43 1.76 9.91
N ASP A 33 -10.71 2.32 11.09
CA ASP A 33 -11.87 3.17 11.35
C ASP A 33 -11.71 4.58 10.74
N GLN A 34 -12.68 5.46 10.98
CA GLN A 34 -12.66 6.84 10.48
C GLN A 34 -11.50 7.69 11.04
N ASN A 35 -10.93 7.27 12.17
CA ASN A 35 -9.79 7.94 12.82
C ASN A 35 -8.45 7.29 12.42
N GLY A 36 -8.46 6.31 11.52
CA GLY A 36 -7.28 5.56 11.12
C GLY A 36 -6.76 4.62 12.22
N ASN A 37 -7.62 4.17 13.15
CA ASN A 37 -7.24 3.14 14.11
C ASN A 37 -7.44 1.75 13.49
N PRO A 38 -6.46 0.85 13.61
CA PRO A 38 -6.60 -0.52 13.12
C PRO A 38 -7.75 -1.25 13.83
N LEU A 39 -8.59 -1.92 13.05
CA LEU A 39 -9.69 -2.75 13.55
C LEU A 39 -9.28 -4.19 13.77
N MET A 40 -8.16 -4.60 13.19
CA MET A 40 -7.52 -5.90 13.37
C MET A 40 -6.03 -5.82 13.01
N ASN A 41 -5.30 -6.90 13.25
CA ASN A 41 -3.94 -7.04 12.75
C ASN A 41 -3.90 -7.02 11.22
N GLY A 42 -2.89 -6.35 10.64
CA GLY A 42 -2.69 -6.32 9.20
C GLY A 42 -2.51 -7.72 8.60
N VAL A 43 -3.14 -7.96 7.47
CA VAL A 43 -3.00 -9.21 6.70
C VAL A 43 -1.85 -9.05 5.73
N LEU A 44 -0.82 -9.89 5.92
CA LEU A 44 0.42 -9.80 5.15
C LEU A 44 0.23 -10.36 3.72
N TYR A 45 1.14 -9.97 2.83
CA TYR A 45 1.23 -10.55 1.48
C TYR A 45 1.88 -11.94 1.51
N GLY A 46 1.59 -12.75 0.49
CA GLY A 46 2.30 -13.99 0.19
C GLY A 46 2.18 -15.10 1.22
N VAL A 47 2.63 -14.86 2.43
CA VAL A 47 2.62 -15.84 3.54
C VAL A 47 1.23 -16.10 4.12
N ASP A 48 0.32 -15.16 3.94
CA ASP A 48 -1.07 -15.29 4.40
C ASP A 48 -1.97 -15.75 3.25
N THR A 49 -2.36 -17.01 3.29
CA THR A 49 -3.15 -17.67 2.25
C THR A 49 -4.63 -17.81 2.58
N ARG A 50 -5.13 -17.07 3.59
CA ARG A 50 -6.52 -17.19 4.07
C ARG A 50 -7.59 -16.95 3.02
N SER A 51 -7.28 -16.18 1.97
CA SER A 51 -8.23 -15.77 0.92
C SER A 51 -8.18 -16.64 -0.34
N HIS A 52 -7.74 -17.90 -0.23
CA HIS A 52 -7.66 -18.79 -1.40
C HIS A 52 -9.03 -19.05 -2.05
N GLU A 53 -10.08 -19.22 -1.25
CA GLU A 53 -11.45 -19.38 -1.77
C GLU A 53 -11.95 -18.13 -2.49
N GLU A 54 -11.57 -16.95 -1.99
CA GLU A 54 -11.97 -15.66 -2.60
C GLU A 54 -11.25 -15.43 -3.94
N ILE A 55 -10.03 -15.96 -4.11
CA ILE A 55 -9.35 -15.96 -5.40
C ILE A 55 -10.18 -16.78 -6.41
N ASP A 56 -10.61 -17.99 -6.05
CA ASP A 56 -11.39 -18.84 -6.93
C ASP A 56 -12.75 -18.22 -7.27
N ILE A 57 -13.41 -17.60 -6.29
CA ILE A 57 -14.67 -16.87 -6.48
C ILE A 57 -14.49 -15.72 -7.48
N LEU A 58 -13.46 -14.89 -7.29
CA LEU A 58 -13.21 -13.73 -8.15
C LEU A 58 -12.81 -14.15 -9.57
N ASN A 59 -11.96 -15.17 -9.70
CA ASN A 59 -11.61 -15.73 -11.00
C ASN A 59 -12.82 -16.27 -11.74
N SER A 60 -13.75 -16.96 -11.04
CA SER A 60 -14.98 -17.48 -11.64
C SER A 60 -15.97 -16.40 -12.03
N ASN A 61 -16.08 -15.34 -11.23
CA ASN A 61 -17.08 -14.28 -11.45
C ASN A 61 -16.64 -13.24 -12.47
N ILE A 62 -15.36 -12.87 -12.48
CA ILE A 62 -14.80 -11.80 -13.32
C ILE A 62 -14.18 -12.39 -14.59
N GLY A 63 -13.52 -13.53 -14.48
CA GLY A 63 -12.72 -14.18 -15.52
C GLY A 63 -11.23 -13.85 -15.40
N GLU A 64 -10.37 -14.87 -15.40
CA GLU A 64 -8.92 -14.74 -15.24
C GLU A 64 -8.29 -13.85 -16.33
N ASP A 65 -8.69 -14.05 -17.59
CA ASP A 65 -8.18 -13.27 -18.73
C ASP A 65 -8.51 -11.78 -18.57
N LYS A 66 -9.71 -11.45 -18.11
CA LYS A 66 -10.12 -10.08 -17.87
C LYS A 66 -9.34 -9.44 -16.71
N ILE A 67 -9.12 -10.19 -15.64
CA ILE A 67 -8.29 -9.74 -14.51
C ILE A 67 -6.87 -9.46 -14.99
N LEU A 68 -6.28 -10.40 -15.73
CA LEU A 68 -4.93 -10.25 -16.27
C LEU A 68 -4.82 -9.03 -17.20
N GLU A 69 -5.79 -8.85 -18.09
CA GLU A 69 -5.83 -7.70 -19.00
C GLU A 69 -5.91 -6.37 -18.25
N MET A 70 -6.85 -6.26 -17.30
CA MET A 70 -7.12 -4.98 -16.62
C MET A 70 -6.12 -4.64 -15.52
N CYS A 71 -5.54 -5.66 -14.87
CA CYS A 71 -4.70 -5.48 -13.67
C CYS A 71 -3.22 -5.80 -13.92
N GLY A 72 -2.89 -6.45 -15.05
CA GLY A 72 -1.52 -6.86 -15.40
C GLY A 72 -1.01 -8.09 -14.64
N ASN A 73 -1.79 -8.63 -13.70
CA ASN A 73 -1.42 -9.79 -12.88
C ASN A 73 -2.62 -10.69 -12.64
N SER A 74 -2.38 -12.00 -12.57
CA SER A 74 -3.35 -12.96 -12.04
C SER A 74 -3.51 -12.79 -10.53
N LEU A 75 -4.65 -13.20 -9.97
CA LEU A 75 -4.85 -13.20 -8.53
C LEU A 75 -3.99 -14.26 -7.85
N THR A 76 -3.33 -13.86 -6.78
CA THR A 76 -2.50 -14.74 -5.94
C THR A 76 -2.69 -14.39 -4.48
N SER A 77 -2.02 -15.11 -3.58
CA SER A 77 -1.98 -14.78 -2.15
C SER A 77 -1.37 -13.39 -1.86
N GLN A 78 -0.74 -12.77 -2.84
CA GLN A 78 -0.26 -11.38 -2.71
C GLN A 78 -1.35 -10.35 -2.98
N SER A 79 -2.37 -10.67 -3.77
CA SER A 79 -3.45 -9.76 -4.15
C SER A 79 -4.28 -9.30 -2.94
N VAL A 80 -4.54 -8.01 -2.85
CA VAL A 80 -5.28 -7.42 -1.71
C VAL A 80 -6.79 -7.58 -1.88
N GLY A 81 -7.33 -7.52 -3.09
CA GLY A 81 -8.77 -7.65 -3.35
C GLY A 81 -9.42 -8.90 -2.77
N PRO A 82 -8.86 -10.12 -2.98
CA PRO A 82 -9.36 -11.33 -2.34
C PRO A 82 -9.37 -11.27 -0.80
N LYS A 83 -8.38 -10.62 -0.18
CA LYS A 83 -8.33 -10.44 1.28
C LYS A 83 -9.41 -9.51 1.79
N ILE A 84 -9.78 -8.49 1.01
CA ILE A 84 -10.92 -7.61 1.33
C ILE A 84 -12.22 -8.40 1.24
N LEU A 85 -12.40 -9.22 0.20
CA LEU A 85 -13.57 -10.08 0.07
C LEU A 85 -13.64 -11.10 1.22
N TRP A 86 -12.49 -11.67 1.61
CA TRP A 86 -12.39 -12.54 2.79
C TRP A 86 -12.84 -11.80 4.06
N LEU A 87 -12.39 -10.57 4.29
CA LEU A 87 -12.79 -9.74 5.42
C LEU A 87 -14.31 -9.57 5.45
N LYS A 88 -14.90 -9.19 4.32
CA LYS A 88 -16.36 -9.00 4.17
C LYS A 88 -17.16 -10.26 4.49
N ARG A 89 -16.68 -11.44 4.08
CA ARG A 89 -17.36 -12.73 4.24
C ARG A 89 -17.17 -13.34 5.63
N ASN A 90 -15.99 -13.20 6.22
CA ASN A 90 -15.60 -13.93 7.42
C ASN A 90 -15.53 -13.06 8.67
N LYS A 91 -15.51 -11.74 8.52
CA LYS A 91 -15.47 -10.77 9.62
C LYS A 91 -16.38 -9.56 9.32
N PRO A 92 -17.69 -9.80 9.08
CA PRO A 92 -18.62 -8.73 8.71
C PRO A 92 -18.67 -7.61 9.75
N GLU A 93 -18.53 -7.94 11.04
CA GLU A 93 -18.51 -6.97 12.12
C GLU A 93 -17.32 -5.99 12.07
N ILE A 94 -16.18 -6.43 11.54
CA ILE A 94 -15.00 -5.57 11.28
C ILE A 94 -15.20 -4.80 9.98
N PHE A 95 -15.71 -5.47 8.95
CA PHE A 95 -15.95 -4.85 7.65
C PHE A 95 -16.92 -3.66 7.76
N GLU A 96 -18.01 -3.79 8.54
CA GLU A 96 -19.00 -2.73 8.77
C GLU A 96 -18.42 -1.51 9.49
N GLN A 97 -17.42 -1.70 10.35
CA GLN A 97 -16.73 -0.62 11.06
C GLN A 97 -15.58 0.00 10.24
N THR A 98 -15.21 -0.64 9.12
CA THR A 98 -14.11 -0.19 8.29
C THR A 98 -14.47 1.10 7.56
N ALA A 99 -13.65 2.13 7.69
CA ALA A 99 -13.75 3.35 6.92
C ALA A 99 -12.79 3.35 5.72
N LYS A 100 -11.58 2.78 5.89
CA LYS A 100 -10.56 2.68 4.84
C LYS A 100 -9.79 1.37 4.93
N ILE A 101 -9.31 0.91 3.78
CA ILE A 101 -8.34 -0.20 3.69
C ILE A 101 -6.98 0.40 3.36
N LEU A 102 -6.02 0.25 4.26
CA LEU A 102 -4.67 0.79 4.11
C LEU A 102 -3.63 -0.31 3.88
N THR A 103 -2.47 0.10 3.41
CA THR A 103 -1.23 -0.67 3.46
C THR A 103 -0.35 -0.18 4.60
N SER A 104 0.78 -0.83 4.85
CA SER A 104 1.74 -0.39 5.87
C SER A 104 2.26 1.03 5.60
N THR A 105 2.66 1.34 4.36
CA THR A 105 3.11 2.69 3.98
C THR A 105 1.99 3.71 4.16
N SER A 106 0.79 3.43 3.63
CA SER A 106 -0.38 4.31 3.76
C SER A 106 -0.76 4.56 5.21
N PHE A 107 -0.61 3.56 6.08
CA PHE A 107 -0.87 3.69 7.51
C PHE A 107 0.13 4.63 8.19
N ILE A 108 1.44 4.49 7.90
CA ILE A 108 2.46 5.39 8.45
C ILE A 108 2.22 6.82 7.96
N VAL A 109 1.97 7.01 6.67
CA VAL A 109 1.68 8.33 6.09
C VAL A 109 0.42 8.94 6.73
N HIS A 110 -0.64 8.13 6.94
CA HIS A 110 -1.82 8.60 7.66
C HIS A 110 -1.50 9.04 9.09
N LYS A 111 -0.71 8.28 9.83
CA LYS A 111 -0.30 8.66 11.21
C LYS A 111 0.48 9.98 11.24
N LEU A 112 1.19 10.31 10.18
CA LEU A 112 1.97 11.54 10.07
C LEU A 112 1.13 12.73 9.60
N THR A 113 0.13 12.51 8.73
CA THR A 113 -0.57 13.57 7.97
C THR A 113 -2.07 13.61 8.15
N GLU A 114 -2.68 12.59 8.74
CA GLU A 114 -4.12 12.33 8.84
C GLU A 114 -4.82 12.14 7.47
N ASN A 115 -4.07 12.02 6.37
CA ASN A 115 -4.60 11.76 5.03
C ASN A 115 -4.53 10.27 4.66
N PHE A 116 -5.56 9.80 3.96
CA PHE A 116 -5.64 8.45 3.43
C PHE A 116 -5.21 8.42 1.97
N VAL A 117 -3.94 8.12 1.71
CA VAL A 117 -3.36 8.08 0.36
C VAL A 117 -2.63 6.76 0.10
N ILE A 118 -2.46 6.42 -1.17
CA ILE A 118 -1.71 5.26 -1.63
C ILE A 118 -1.06 5.60 -2.97
N ASP A 119 0.15 5.09 -3.21
CA ASP A 119 0.79 5.27 -4.51
C ASP A 119 0.29 4.26 -5.56
N HIS A 120 0.39 4.64 -6.83
CA HIS A 120 -0.10 3.83 -7.96
C HIS A 120 0.56 2.46 -8.04
N TYR A 121 1.86 2.33 -7.71
CA TYR A 121 2.55 1.05 -7.73
C TYR A 121 1.98 0.10 -6.67
N THR A 122 1.79 0.58 -5.46
CA THR A 122 1.17 -0.19 -4.38
C THR A 122 -0.28 -0.51 -4.68
N ALA A 123 -1.04 0.45 -5.25
CA ALA A 123 -2.43 0.26 -5.63
C ALA A 123 -2.62 -0.84 -6.70
N ALA A 124 -1.66 -1.02 -7.61
CA ALA A 124 -1.68 -2.10 -8.60
C ALA A 124 -1.71 -3.51 -7.96
N ASN A 125 -1.23 -3.65 -6.72
CA ASN A 125 -1.31 -4.89 -5.96
C ASN A 125 -2.67 -5.12 -5.28
N PHE A 126 -3.60 -4.16 -5.39
CA PHE A 126 -5.00 -4.33 -4.95
C PHE A 126 -5.86 -5.08 -5.98
N SER A 127 -5.24 -5.81 -6.91
CA SER A 127 -5.98 -6.62 -7.90
C SER A 127 -7.13 -7.40 -7.26
N PRO A 128 -8.34 -7.40 -7.86
CA PRO A 128 -8.68 -6.81 -9.16
C PRO A 128 -9.18 -5.36 -9.12
N LEU A 129 -8.98 -4.60 -8.05
CA LEU A 129 -9.63 -3.30 -7.82
C LEU A 129 -9.01 -2.13 -8.61
N TYR A 130 -7.76 -2.26 -9.05
CA TYR A 130 -7.02 -1.22 -9.75
C TYR A 130 -6.84 -1.57 -11.23
N ASN A 131 -7.18 -0.63 -12.12
CA ASN A 131 -6.99 -0.79 -13.56
C ASN A 131 -5.69 -0.08 -14.01
N ILE A 132 -4.73 -0.84 -14.53
CA ILE A 132 -3.42 -0.33 -14.95
C ILE A 132 -3.48 0.58 -16.18
N HIS A 133 -4.51 0.45 -17.03
CA HIS A 133 -4.65 1.26 -18.25
C HIS A 133 -5.21 2.65 -17.95
N THR A 134 -6.19 2.73 -17.05
CA THR A 134 -6.78 4.01 -16.62
C THR A 134 -6.01 4.63 -15.44
N GLN A 135 -5.12 3.85 -14.82
CA GLN A 135 -4.37 4.23 -13.60
C GLN A 135 -5.31 4.69 -12.48
N ASN A 136 -6.42 3.97 -12.30
CA ASN A 136 -7.44 4.33 -11.32
C ASN A 136 -8.12 3.09 -10.73
N TRP A 137 -8.83 3.30 -9.62
CA TRP A 137 -9.73 2.30 -9.10
C TRP A 137 -10.82 2.00 -10.14
N SER A 138 -11.21 0.73 -10.26
CA SER A 138 -12.19 0.28 -11.25
C SER A 138 -13.56 0.06 -10.60
N ASP A 139 -14.53 0.94 -10.89
CA ASP A 139 -15.92 0.76 -10.46
C ASP A 139 -16.51 -0.59 -10.87
N GLU A 140 -16.14 -1.06 -12.06
CA GLU A 140 -16.64 -2.32 -12.61
C GLU A 140 -16.17 -3.53 -11.80
N LEU A 141 -14.91 -3.53 -11.36
CA LEU A 141 -14.30 -4.67 -10.67
C LEU A 141 -14.48 -4.60 -9.15
N THR A 142 -14.66 -3.40 -8.60
CA THR A 142 -14.84 -3.22 -7.14
C THR A 142 -16.25 -3.53 -6.66
N LYS A 143 -17.28 -3.36 -7.48
CA LYS A 143 -18.71 -3.39 -7.11
C LYS A 143 -19.13 -4.58 -6.23
N ASP A 144 -18.55 -5.76 -6.48
CA ASP A 144 -18.90 -6.99 -5.77
C ASP A 144 -18.01 -7.23 -4.53
N ILE A 145 -16.91 -6.49 -4.42
CA ILE A 145 -15.92 -6.61 -3.36
C ILE A 145 -16.13 -5.51 -2.31
N ILE A 146 -15.94 -4.26 -2.71
CA ILE A 146 -15.99 -3.11 -1.80
C ILE A 146 -16.28 -1.83 -2.61
N SER A 147 -16.92 -0.82 -1.99
CA SER A 147 -17.05 0.51 -2.62
C SER A 147 -15.68 1.19 -2.71
N ILE A 148 -15.47 1.96 -3.78
CA ILE A 148 -14.27 2.81 -3.96
C ILE A 148 -14.05 3.76 -2.78
N ASP A 149 -15.12 4.17 -2.11
CA ASP A 149 -15.03 5.06 -0.94
C ASP A 149 -14.19 4.50 0.22
N TYR A 150 -14.03 3.19 0.29
CA TYR A 150 -13.17 2.52 1.28
C TYR A 150 -11.68 2.51 0.88
N LEU A 151 -11.37 2.86 -0.37
CA LEU A 151 -10.00 2.83 -0.87
C LEU A 151 -9.33 4.20 -0.66
N PRO A 152 -8.01 4.24 -0.42
CA PRO A 152 -7.27 5.48 -0.30
C PRO A 152 -7.24 6.27 -1.60
N THR A 153 -7.00 7.58 -1.51
CA THR A 153 -6.80 8.44 -2.67
C THR A 153 -5.48 8.09 -3.37
N LEU A 154 -5.57 7.87 -4.68
CA LEU A 154 -4.42 7.57 -5.53
C LEU A 154 -3.53 8.81 -5.73
N LYS A 155 -2.23 8.62 -5.62
CA LYS A 155 -1.21 9.64 -5.88
C LYS A 155 0.04 8.98 -6.44
N TRP A 156 0.95 9.75 -7.03
CA TRP A 156 2.30 9.26 -7.30
C TRP A 156 3.13 9.25 -6.02
N SER A 157 4.10 8.34 -5.93
CA SER A 157 4.94 8.16 -4.73
C SER A 157 5.66 9.42 -4.26
N THR A 158 5.99 10.32 -5.19
CA THR A 158 6.66 11.61 -4.94
C THR A 158 5.71 12.77 -4.67
N GLU A 159 4.40 12.60 -4.88
CA GLU A 159 3.41 13.63 -4.60
C GLU A 159 3.23 13.86 -3.10
N LEU A 160 2.88 15.08 -2.78
CA LEU A 160 2.62 15.49 -1.40
C LEU A 160 1.36 14.78 -0.86
N ALA A 161 1.54 13.96 0.17
CA ALA A 161 0.44 13.36 0.92
C ALA A 161 -0.19 14.34 1.91
N GLY A 162 0.63 15.20 2.48
CA GLY A 162 0.26 16.19 3.49
C GLY A 162 1.49 16.73 4.21
N THR A 163 1.29 17.28 5.39
CA THR A 163 2.37 17.76 6.25
C THR A 163 2.30 17.12 7.64
N ILE A 164 3.43 17.10 8.34
CA ILE A 164 3.49 16.60 9.72
C ILE A 164 2.50 17.39 10.59
N THR A 165 1.53 16.67 11.18
CA THR A 165 0.53 17.25 12.07
C THR A 165 1.12 17.61 13.45
N GLU A 166 0.42 18.40 14.26
CA GLU A 166 0.81 18.69 15.64
C GLU A 166 0.99 17.42 16.47
N LYS A 167 0.05 16.48 16.31
CA LYS A 167 0.08 15.21 17.01
C LYS A 167 1.32 14.38 16.60
N ALA A 168 1.55 14.24 15.30
CA ALA A 168 2.70 13.52 14.79
C ALA A 168 4.03 14.16 15.22
N ALA A 169 4.12 15.50 15.21
CA ALA A 169 5.30 16.22 15.70
C ALA A 169 5.56 15.93 17.18
N SER A 170 4.52 15.93 18.01
CA SER A 170 4.65 15.61 19.45
C SER A 170 5.09 14.17 19.70
N GLU A 171 4.62 13.22 18.91
CA GLU A 171 4.92 11.80 19.07
C GLU A 171 6.30 11.39 18.52
N THR A 172 6.76 12.06 17.45
CA THR A 172 7.97 11.66 16.71
C THR A 172 9.19 12.57 16.95
N GLY A 173 8.96 13.83 17.36
CA GLY A 173 10.00 14.85 17.41
C GLY A 173 10.26 15.53 16.06
N LEU A 174 9.59 15.14 14.98
CA LEU A 174 9.70 15.78 13.66
C LEU A 174 9.14 17.21 13.70
N PRO A 175 9.70 18.15 12.93
CA PRO A 175 9.15 19.50 12.85
C PRO A 175 7.73 19.47 12.27
N LYS A 176 6.81 20.16 12.96
CA LYS A 176 5.44 20.35 12.46
C LYS A 176 5.45 21.09 11.13
N GLY A 177 4.58 20.68 10.23
CA GLY A 177 4.33 21.36 8.96
C GLY A 177 5.31 21.00 7.83
N ILE A 178 6.35 20.19 8.07
CA ILE A 178 7.20 19.73 6.98
C ILE A 178 6.45 18.75 6.07
N PRO A 179 6.73 18.76 4.76
CA PRO A 179 6.04 17.92 3.78
C PRO A 179 6.32 16.44 4.01
N VAL A 180 5.30 15.62 3.76
CA VAL A 180 5.37 14.16 3.72
C VAL A 180 4.91 13.71 2.35
N THR A 181 5.72 12.92 1.64
CA THR A 181 5.33 12.34 0.35
C THR A 181 4.42 11.12 0.54
N THR A 182 3.73 10.72 -0.52
CA THR A 182 2.87 9.52 -0.52
C THR A 182 3.68 8.26 -0.18
N GLY A 183 4.94 8.22 -0.59
CA GLY A 183 5.80 7.05 -0.40
C GLY A 183 5.40 5.88 -1.29
N THR A 184 6.00 4.72 -1.04
CA THR A 184 5.72 3.48 -1.79
C THR A 184 6.08 2.25 -0.96
N ILE A 185 5.87 1.05 -1.47
CA ILE A 185 6.34 -0.19 -0.82
C ILE A 185 7.86 -0.37 -0.99
N ASP A 186 8.45 -1.18 -0.12
CA ASP A 186 9.88 -1.46 -0.04
C ASP A 186 10.47 -1.93 -1.37
N ALA A 187 9.86 -2.90 -2.03
CA ALA A 187 10.34 -3.45 -3.30
C ALA A 187 10.47 -2.38 -4.41
N ALA A 188 9.54 -1.43 -4.50
CA ALA A 188 9.62 -0.34 -5.46
C ALA A 188 10.73 0.66 -5.09
N ALA A 189 10.86 1.00 -3.81
CA ALA A 189 11.92 1.88 -3.33
C ALA A 189 13.31 1.27 -3.57
N GLU A 190 13.47 -0.02 -3.33
CA GLU A 190 14.71 -0.77 -3.61
C GLU A 190 15.06 -0.77 -5.09
N ALA A 191 14.08 -1.04 -5.96
CA ALA A 191 14.28 -1.03 -7.40
C ALA A 191 14.78 0.35 -7.90
N ILE A 192 14.17 1.43 -7.43
CA ILE A 192 14.60 2.79 -7.77
C ILE A 192 15.99 3.08 -7.20
N SER A 193 16.29 2.65 -5.98
CA SER A 193 17.56 2.92 -5.29
C SER A 193 18.79 2.36 -6.01
N ILE A 194 18.64 1.26 -6.74
CA ILE A 194 19.70 0.67 -7.54
C ILE A 194 19.75 1.19 -8.98
N GLY A 195 18.90 2.17 -9.32
CA GLY A 195 18.90 2.83 -10.62
C GLY A 195 18.05 2.14 -11.69
N LEU A 196 17.07 1.33 -11.34
CA LEU A 196 16.11 0.72 -12.28
C LEU A 196 15.27 1.84 -12.91
N SER A 197 15.58 2.24 -14.14
CA SER A 197 14.97 3.42 -14.77
C SER A 197 14.68 3.28 -16.27
N ASN A 198 15.29 2.30 -16.94
CA ASN A 198 15.13 2.11 -18.37
C ASN A 198 14.40 0.81 -18.67
N GLU A 199 13.70 0.79 -19.80
CA GLU A 199 13.11 -0.44 -20.31
C GLU A 199 14.19 -1.52 -20.51
N GLY A 200 13.89 -2.73 -20.03
CA GLY A 200 14.83 -3.85 -20.03
C GLY A 200 15.71 -3.95 -18.79
N ASP A 201 15.78 -2.88 -17.96
CA ASP A 201 16.46 -2.99 -16.68
C ASP A 201 15.75 -4.02 -15.80
N THR A 202 16.56 -4.85 -15.13
CA THR A 202 16.05 -5.90 -14.25
C THR A 202 16.83 -5.92 -12.95
N MET A 203 16.11 -5.80 -11.84
CA MET A 203 16.62 -6.02 -10.50
C MET A 203 16.42 -7.49 -10.13
N CYS A 204 17.46 -8.15 -9.64
CA CYS A 204 17.38 -9.45 -8.99
C CYS A 204 17.76 -9.28 -7.52
N MET A 205 16.83 -9.56 -6.61
CA MET A 205 17.11 -9.58 -5.18
C MET A 205 17.36 -11.01 -4.71
N TYR A 206 18.46 -11.21 -4.00
CA TYR A 206 18.82 -12.46 -3.35
C TYR A 206 18.89 -12.25 -1.84
N GLY A 207 17.90 -12.77 -1.12
CA GLY A 207 17.79 -12.67 0.34
C GLY A 207 17.12 -13.91 0.92
N SER A 208 16.30 -13.74 1.92
CA SER A 208 15.42 -14.81 2.45
C SER A 208 14.42 -15.30 1.40
N THR A 209 14.09 -14.44 0.46
CA THR A 209 13.34 -14.74 -0.78
C THR A 209 14.17 -14.30 -1.98
N ILE A 210 13.85 -14.87 -3.14
CA ILE A 210 14.40 -14.42 -4.41
C ILE A 210 13.25 -13.82 -5.20
N PHE A 211 13.41 -12.57 -5.65
CA PHE A 211 12.43 -11.95 -6.54
C PHE A 211 13.11 -11.08 -7.60
N MET A 212 12.38 -10.82 -8.67
CA MET A 212 12.85 -10.02 -9.78
C MET A 212 11.83 -8.92 -10.10
N ILE A 213 12.33 -7.73 -10.40
CA ILE A 213 11.54 -6.63 -10.95
C ILE A 213 12.18 -6.22 -12.27
N SER A 214 11.40 -6.23 -13.35
CA SER A 214 11.84 -5.80 -14.67
C SER A 214 10.96 -4.68 -15.18
N LEU A 215 11.56 -3.66 -15.79
CA LEU A 215 10.83 -2.62 -16.53
C LEU A 215 10.59 -3.09 -17.96
N THR A 216 9.32 -3.23 -18.32
CA THR A 216 8.92 -3.70 -19.65
C THR A 216 8.08 -2.65 -20.37
N ARG A 217 7.99 -2.72 -21.71
CA ARG A 217 6.97 -1.99 -22.46
C ARG A 217 5.59 -2.52 -22.13
N LYS A 218 4.61 -1.62 -22.15
CA LYS A 218 3.19 -2.01 -22.14
C LYS A 218 2.82 -2.72 -23.43
#